data_959e76ab82f1b5c8632c4fb2249f574c
#
_entry.id   959e76ab82f1b5c8632c4fb2249f574c
#
_cell.length_a   1.000
_cell.length_b   1.000
_cell.length_c   1.000
_cell.angle_alpha   90.00
_cell.angle_beta   90.00
_cell.angle_gamma   90.00
#
_symmetry.space_group_name_H-M   'P 1'
#
loop_
_entity.id
_entity.type
_entity.pdbx_description
1 polymer ?
#
loop_
_entity_poly.entity_id
_entity_poly.type
_entity_poly.pdbx_seq_one_letter_code
_entity_poly.pdbx_strand_id
1 'polypeptide(L)'
;LANVGIASSGDANRYLELDGVRYSHIIDPRTGEPLTRRCVATVIAADATAADALASAVCVLGLDETPKLLERLKKVDAKEAGADGRFATLETILYRVKNDAEPPFTAEKIDVFATPGFADVAKTR
;
A
#
# COMPACT_ATOMS: atom_id res chain seq x y z
N LEU A 1 -8.27 17.34 2.35
CA LEU A 1 -8.92 16.25 1.63
C LEU A 1 -10.41 16.26 1.95
N ALA A 2 -11.26 16.20 0.94
CA ALA A 2 -12.71 16.06 1.08
C ALA A 2 -13.19 15.03 0.04
N ASN A 3 -14.25 14.29 0.40
CA ASN A 3 -14.89 13.28 -0.47
C ASN A 3 -13.94 12.18 -0.98
N VAL A 4 -13.03 11.71 -0.12
CA VAL A 4 -12.13 10.60 -0.39
C VAL A 4 -12.07 9.64 0.78
N GLY A 5 -11.77 8.37 0.50
CA GLY A 5 -11.45 7.36 1.48
C GLY A 5 -9.93 7.27 1.68
N ILE A 6 -9.49 7.04 2.92
CA ILE A 6 -8.10 6.76 3.25
C ILE A 6 -8.06 5.49 4.09
N ALA A 7 -7.20 4.56 3.72
CA ALA A 7 -6.97 3.35 4.51
C ALA A 7 -5.48 2.99 4.55
N SER A 8 -5.09 2.31 5.62
CA SER A 8 -3.74 1.78 5.78
C SER A 8 -3.80 0.31 6.14
N SER A 9 -3.01 -0.49 5.44
CA SER A 9 -2.74 -1.90 5.74
C SER A 9 -1.27 -2.10 6.06
N GLY A 10 -0.98 -3.08 6.91
CA GLY A 10 0.40 -3.41 7.27
C GLY A 10 0.47 -4.35 8.47
N ASP A 11 1.66 -4.87 8.72
CA ASP A 11 1.92 -5.86 9.76
C ASP A 11 2.45 -5.28 11.06
N ALA A 12 2.36 -3.96 11.28
CA ALA A 12 2.93 -3.31 12.45
C ALA A 12 2.40 -3.89 13.78
N ASN A 13 1.09 -4.19 13.85
CA ASN A 13 0.41 -4.60 15.08
C ASN A 13 -0.20 -6.01 15.03
N ARG A 14 -0.21 -6.66 13.86
CA ARG A 14 -0.86 -7.97 13.65
C ARG A 14 0.07 -8.94 12.94
N TYR A 15 0.81 -9.70 13.71
CA TYR A 15 1.74 -10.71 13.23
C TYR A 15 1.90 -11.82 14.26
N LEU A 16 2.39 -12.96 13.80
CA LEU A 16 2.91 -14.05 14.62
C LEU A 16 4.41 -14.15 14.38
N GLU A 17 5.16 -14.37 15.45
CA GLU A 17 6.59 -14.69 15.34
C GLU A 17 6.79 -16.15 15.75
N LEU A 18 7.41 -16.92 14.86
CA LEU A 18 7.68 -18.34 15.06
C LEU A 18 9.09 -18.66 14.52
N ASP A 19 9.93 -19.24 15.34
CA ASP A 19 11.31 -19.62 15.00
C ASP A 19 12.13 -18.47 14.38
N GLY A 20 11.93 -17.25 14.88
CA GLY A 20 12.61 -16.03 14.39
C GLY A 20 12.07 -15.50 13.08
N VAL A 21 11.01 -16.09 12.52
CA VAL A 21 10.33 -15.61 11.33
C VAL A 21 9.03 -14.91 11.72
N ARG A 22 8.83 -13.72 11.16
CA ARG A 22 7.63 -12.91 11.36
C ARG A 22 6.63 -13.18 10.25
N TYR A 23 5.43 -13.58 10.62
CA TYR A 23 4.30 -13.88 9.75
C TYR A 23 3.21 -12.83 9.93
N SER A 24 2.94 -12.06 8.87
CA SER A 24 1.86 -11.07 8.85
C SER A 24 0.48 -11.73 8.89
N HIS A 25 -0.54 -11.00 9.33
CA HIS A 25 -1.94 -11.40 9.13
C HIS A 25 -2.40 -11.26 7.66
N ILE A 26 -1.61 -10.59 6.81
CA ILE A 26 -1.89 -10.46 5.39
C ILE A 26 -1.35 -11.68 4.66
N ILE A 27 -2.23 -12.39 3.98
CA ILE A 27 -1.92 -13.61 3.23
C ILE A 27 -1.85 -13.27 1.74
N ASP A 28 -0.82 -13.76 1.05
CA ASP A 28 -0.75 -13.68 -0.41
C ASP A 28 -1.70 -14.73 -1.02
N PRO A 29 -2.78 -14.32 -1.71
CA PRO A 29 -3.77 -15.24 -2.24
C PRO A 29 -3.23 -16.12 -3.38
N ARG A 30 -2.07 -15.80 -3.95
CA ARG A 30 -1.42 -16.57 -5.01
C ARG A 30 -0.71 -17.80 -4.46
N THR A 31 -0.22 -17.73 -3.23
CA THR A 31 0.55 -18.80 -2.57
C THR A 31 -0.18 -19.42 -1.40
N GLY A 32 -1.13 -18.71 -0.78
CA GLY A 32 -1.78 -19.09 0.48
C GLY A 32 -0.91 -18.83 1.72
N GLU A 33 0.27 -18.23 1.54
CA GLU A 33 1.23 -18.00 2.61
C GLU A 33 1.13 -16.58 3.19
N PRO A 34 1.34 -16.40 4.50
CA PRO A 34 1.47 -15.09 5.11
C PRO A 34 2.66 -14.31 4.57
N LEU A 35 2.54 -13.00 4.48
CA LEU A 35 3.69 -12.17 4.16
C LEU A 35 4.70 -12.21 5.31
N THR A 36 5.97 -12.44 4.98
CA THR A 36 7.08 -12.40 5.95
C THR A 36 7.83 -11.07 5.91
N ARG A 37 7.67 -10.30 4.83
CA ARG A 37 8.26 -8.95 4.74
C ARG A 37 7.44 -7.93 5.51
N ARG A 38 8.11 -7.06 6.22
CA ARG A 38 7.49 -5.92 6.91
C ARG A 38 7.12 -4.83 5.91
N CYS A 39 5.84 -4.48 5.86
CA CYS A 39 5.35 -3.41 5.00
C CYS A 39 4.18 -2.65 5.64
N VAL A 40 4.04 -1.39 5.24
CA VAL A 40 2.87 -0.56 5.52
C VAL A 40 2.51 0.18 4.25
N ALA A 41 1.26 0.07 3.82
CA ALA A 41 0.71 0.80 2.68
C ALA A 41 -0.42 1.69 3.13
N THR A 42 -0.43 2.94 2.68
CA THR A 42 -1.56 3.86 2.84
C THR A 42 -2.05 4.25 1.44
N VAL A 43 -3.35 4.14 1.24
CA VAL A 43 -4.01 4.44 -0.04
C VAL A 43 -5.10 5.50 0.17
N ILE A 44 -5.15 6.45 -0.74
CA ILE A 44 -6.24 7.43 -0.89
C ILE A 44 -6.99 7.06 -2.17
N ALA A 45 -8.30 6.88 -2.08
CA ALA A 45 -9.17 6.55 -3.20
C ALA A 45 -10.51 7.30 -3.08
N ALA A 46 -11.38 7.20 -4.09
CA ALA A 46 -12.67 7.86 -4.09
C ALA A 46 -13.58 7.43 -2.93
N ASP A 47 -13.44 6.21 -2.44
CA ASP A 47 -14.18 5.70 -1.29
C ASP A 47 -13.31 4.82 -0.37
N ALA A 48 -13.78 4.64 0.87
CA ALA A 48 -13.05 3.90 1.89
C ALA A 48 -12.91 2.40 1.56
N THR A 49 -13.88 1.81 0.89
CA THR A 49 -13.84 0.39 0.50
C THR A 49 -12.74 0.13 -0.53
N ALA A 50 -12.62 1.00 -1.53
CA ALA A 50 -11.55 0.93 -2.51
C ALA A 50 -10.18 1.17 -1.86
N ALA A 51 -10.09 2.16 -0.96
CA ALA A 51 -8.84 2.45 -0.26
C ALA A 51 -8.37 1.26 0.58
N ASP A 52 -9.23 0.61 1.34
CA ASP A 52 -8.93 -0.52 2.21
C ASP A 52 -8.49 -1.76 1.42
N ALA A 53 -9.28 -2.13 0.40
CA ALA A 53 -8.94 -3.25 -0.48
C ALA A 53 -7.58 -3.05 -1.18
N LEU A 54 -7.33 -1.85 -1.69
CA LEU A 54 -6.07 -1.54 -2.38
C LEU A 54 -4.87 -1.45 -1.42
N ALA A 55 -5.05 -0.96 -0.19
CA ALA A 55 -3.96 -0.94 0.78
C ALA A 55 -3.45 -2.36 1.08
N SER A 56 -4.35 -3.32 1.23
CA SER A 56 -3.99 -4.74 1.41
C SER A 56 -3.35 -5.34 0.15
N ALA A 57 -3.90 -5.06 -1.03
CA ALA A 57 -3.34 -5.51 -2.30
C ALA A 57 -1.93 -4.97 -2.55
N VAL A 58 -1.67 -3.70 -2.23
CA VAL A 58 -0.35 -3.06 -2.33
C VAL A 58 0.66 -3.73 -1.40
N CYS A 59 0.28 -4.10 -0.17
CA CYS A 59 1.14 -4.87 0.71
C CYS A 59 1.52 -6.24 0.10
N VAL A 60 0.56 -6.94 -0.53
CA VAL A 60 0.81 -8.23 -1.21
C VAL A 60 1.72 -8.08 -2.41
N LEU A 61 1.50 -7.06 -3.25
CA LEU A 61 2.26 -6.85 -4.49
C LEU A 61 3.67 -6.31 -4.23
N GLY A 62 3.83 -5.50 -3.20
CA GLY A 62 5.11 -4.88 -2.87
C GLY A 62 5.51 -3.75 -3.83
N LEU A 63 6.77 -3.31 -3.73
CA LEU A 63 7.29 -2.15 -4.46
C LEU A 63 7.33 -2.34 -5.98
N ASP A 64 7.59 -3.57 -6.45
CA ASP A 64 7.85 -3.84 -7.86
C ASP A 64 6.57 -3.96 -8.70
N GLU A 65 5.50 -4.50 -8.12
CA GLU A 65 4.24 -4.76 -8.83
C GLU A 65 3.19 -3.67 -8.59
N THR A 66 3.28 -2.93 -7.49
CA THR A 66 2.34 -1.84 -7.16
C THR A 66 2.21 -0.80 -8.27
N PRO A 67 3.28 -0.26 -8.89
CA PRO A 67 3.15 0.72 -9.97
C PRO A 67 2.34 0.19 -11.15
N LYS A 68 2.53 -1.06 -11.51
CA LYS A 68 1.81 -1.72 -12.62
C LYS A 68 0.30 -1.87 -12.32
N LEU A 69 -0.04 -2.21 -11.07
CA LEU A 69 -1.44 -2.26 -10.64
C LEU A 69 -2.10 -0.88 -10.78
N LEU A 70 -1.46 0.16 -10.23
CA LEU A 70 -2.01 1.51 -10.21
C LEU A 70 -2.23 2.05 -11.64
N GLU A 71 -1.28 1.83 -12.54
CA GLU A 71 -1.43 2.18 -13.96
C GLU A 71 -2.60 1.45 -14.62
N ARG A 72 -2.77 0.16 -14.34
CA ARG A 72 -3.88 -0.63 -14.90
C ARG A 72 -5.23 -0.11 -14.39
N LEU A 73 -5.35 0.17 -13.10
CA LEU A 73 -6.58 0.69 -12.50
C LEU A 73 -6.95 2.06 -13.10
N LYS A 74 -6.00 2.99 -13.22
CA LYS A 74 -6.22 4.29 -13.84
C LYS A 74 -6.64 4.18 -15.31
N LYS A 75 -6.09 3.23 -16.06
CA LYS A 75 -6.47 2.99 -17.48
C LYS A 75 -7.87 2.41 -17.62
N VAL A 76 -8.26 1.46 -16.76
CA VAL A 76 -9.61 0.87 -16.76
C VAL A 76 -10.63 1.94 -16.41
N ASP A 77 -10.39 2.68 -15.36
CA ASP A 77 -11.26 3.72 -14.84
C ASP A 77 -11.49 4.83 -15.88
N ALA A 78 -10.42 5.31 -16.53
CA ALA A 78 -10.51 6.31 -17.58
C ALA A 78 -11.32 5.82 -18.80
N LYS A 79 -11.32 4.52 -19.08
CA LYS A 79 -12.10 3.93 -20.18
C LYS A 79 -13.59 3.81 -19.84
N GLU A 80 -13.91 3.47 -18.57
CA GLU A 80 -15.27 3.14 -18.15
C GLU A 80 -16.05 4.33 -17.58
N ALA A 81 -15.40 5.20 -16.85
CA ALA A 81 -16.02 6.29 -16.09
C ALA A 81 -15.49 7.71 -16.43
N GLY A 82 -14.50 7.82 -17.32
CA GLY A 82 -13.90 9.11 -17.67
C GLY A 82 -13.04 9.70 -16.53
N ALA A 83 -12.96 11.05 -16.47
CA ALA A 83 -12.13 11.74 -15.49
C ALA A 83 -12.63 11.66 -14.04
N ASP A 84 -13.91 11.34 -13.84
CA ASP A 84 -14.57 11.23 -12.54
C ASP A 84 -14.57 9.78 -12.01
N GLY A 85 -13.76 8.92 -12.58
CA GLY A 85 -13.69 7.51 -12.25
C GLY A 85 -13.24 7.24 -10.80
N ARG A 86 -13.55 6.05 -10.31
CA ARG A 86 -13.31 5.61 -8.93
C ARG A 86 -11.83 5.63 -8.54
N PHE A 87 -10.93 5.48 -9.51
CA PHE A 87 -9.48 5.48 -9.30
C PHE A 87 -8.80 6.75 -9.82
N ALA A 88 -9.56 7.76 -10.25
CA ALA A 88 -9.02 9.04 -10.72
C ALA A 88 -8.17 9.74 -9.65
N THR A 89 -8.57 9.61 -8.37
CA THR A 89 -7.87 10.18 -7.20
C THR A 89 -6.98 9.18 -6.47
N LEU A 90 -6.60 8.08 -7.13
CA LEU A 90 -5.81 7.03 -6.51
C LEU A 90 -4.37 7.47 -6.24
N GLU A 91 -4.05 7.61 -4.96
CA GLU A 91 -2.72 7.92 -4.47
C GLU A 91 -2.27 6.88 -3.44
N THR A 92 -0.99 6.56 -3.45
CA THR A 92 -0.45 5.46 -2.64
C THR A 92 0.93 5.81 -2.11
N ILE A 93 1.18 5.46 -0.85
CA ILE A 93 2.53 5.34 -0.31
C ILE A 93 2.71 3.94 0.28
N LEU A 94 3.82 3.32 -0.05
CA LEU A 94 4.23 2.00 0.45
C LEU A 94 5.62 2.08 1.06
N TYR A 95 5.74 1.65 2.29
CA TYR A 95 6.99 1.48 3.01
C TYR A 95 7.32 -0.01 3.15
N ARG A 96 8.56 -0.38 2.90
CA ARG A 96 9.08 -1.73 3.16
C ARG A 96 10.37 -1.64 3.98
N VAL A 97 10.45 -2.40 5.07
CA VAL A 97 11.69 -2.53 5.84
C VAL A 97 12.68 -3.39 5.04
N LYS A 98 13.91 -2.90 4.88
CA LYS A 98 15.00 -3.59 4.18
C LYS A 98 15.57 -4.71 5.04
N ASN A 99 15.71 -5.91 4.46
CA ASN A 99 16.50 -7.00 5.03
C ASN A 99 16.21 -7.27 6.52
N ASP A 100 14.93 -7.24 6.91
CA ASP A 100 14.48 -7.46 8.29
C ASP A 100 15.20 -6.57 9.33
N ALA A 101 15.55 -5.34 8.93
CA ALA A 101 16.22 -4.39 9.79
C ALA A 101 15.45 -4.16 11.10
N GLU A 102 16.18 -4.17 12.22
CA GLU A 102 15.62 -3.91 13.54
C GLU A 102 15.46 -2.39 13.83
N PRO A 103 14.51 -2.02 14.71
CA PRO A 103 14.38 -0.64 15.17
C PRO A 103 15.69 -0.10 15.82
N PRO A 104 15.88 1.23 15.80
CA PRO A 104 15.02 2.25 15.20
C PRO A 104 15.07 2.24 13.67
N PHE A 105 13.92 2.50 13.02
CA PHE A 105 13.82 2.53 11.56
C PHE A 105 14.25 3.91 11.05
N THR A 106 15.39 3.96 10.38
CA THR A 106 15.91 5.15 9.69
C THR A 106 15.56 5.09 8.20
N ALA A 107 15.66 6.21 7.50
CA ALA A 107 15.43 6.26 6.04
C ALA A 107 16.29 5.26 5.25
N GLU A 108 17.50 4.96 5.72
CA GLU A 108 18.41 3.99 5.09
C GLU A 108 17.92 2.54 5.19
N LYS A 109 17.09 2.25 6.20
CA LYS A 109 16.53 0.92 6.47
C LYS A 109 15.16 0.70 5.83
N ILE A 110 14.63 1.68 5.12
CA ILE A 110 13.28 1.65 4.57
C ILE A 110 13.34 1.97 3.07
N ASP A 111 12.71 1.11 2.26
CA ASP A 111 12.37 1.44 0.88
C ASP A 111 11.00 2.09 0.84
N VAL A 112 10.85 3.13 0.04
CA VAL A 112 9.61 3.88 -0.11
C VAL A 112 9.21 3.97 -1.57
N PHE A 113 7.97 3.63 -1.86
CA PHE A 113 7.28 4.00 -3.10
C PHE A 113 6.16 4.96 -2.75
N ALA A 114 6.04 6.07 -3.46
CA ALA A 114 4.93 7.01 -3.33
C ALA A 114 4.52 7.53 -4.70
N THR A 115 3.22 7.66 -4.92
CA THR A 115 2.70 8.38 -6.08
C THR A 115 2.89 9.89 -5.90
N PRO A 116 3.03 10.68 -6.99
CA PRO A 116 3.32 12.12 -6.89
C PRO A 116 2.31 12.90 -6.05
N GLY A 117 1.02 12.64 -6.21
CA GLY A 117 -0.03 13.36 -5.48
C GLY A 117 -0.05 13.04 -3.99
N PHE A 118 0.43 11.86 -3.55
CA PHE A 118 0.55 11.55 -2.13
C PHE A 118 1.56 12.48 -1.43
N ALA A 119 2.65 12.81 -2.09
CA ALA A 119 3.66 13.72 -1.56
C ALA A 119 3.12 15.15 -1.36
N ASP A 120 2.21 15.59 -2.23
CA ASP A 120 1.60 16.92 -2.14
C ASP A 120 0.60 17.00 -0.99
N VAL A 121 -0.16 15.95 -0.75
CA VAL A 121 -1.06 15.85 0.41
C VAL A 121 -0.29 15.90 1.74
N ALA A 122 0.87 15.28 1.81
CA ALA A 122 1.70 15.24 3.01
C ALA A 122 2.34 16.60 3.35
N LYS A 123 2.50 17.50 2.38
CA LYS A 123 3.09 18.83 2.56
C LYS A 123 2.10 19.90 3.03
N THR A 124 0.80 19.60 3.04
CA THR A 124 -0.26 20.57 3.39
C THR A 124 -0.52 20.61 4.92
N ARG A 125 0.56 20.71 5.71
CA ARG A 125 0.49 20.99 7.16
C ARG A 125 1.27 22.24 7.51
#